data_a05340ffe3608615e87d9eefabca118a
#
_entry.id   a05340ffe3608615e87d9eefabca118a
#
_cell.length_a   1.000
_cell.length_b   1.000
_cell.length_c   1.000
_cell.angle_alpha   90.00
_cell.angle_beta   90.00
_cell.angle_gamma   90.00
#
_symmetry.space_group_name_H-M   'P 1'
#
loop_
_entity.id
_entity.type
_entity.pdbx_description
1 polymer ?
#
loop_
_entity_poly.entity_id
_entity_poly.type
_entity_poly.pdbx_seq_one_letter_code
_entity_poly.pdbx_strand_id
1 'polypeptide(L)'
;MDETGSIFTTKDLEQLAEHGISQEEASSQIAYLRDGRSYLQLEGSCSIEYGIMRIKQDEMPYYLDLWDRYHYDPQHQITKFVPASGAATRMFQHLYELLDAEAKTKEELSEEQRYFFEHIEEFAFFGELSESCLRNEWSTVAKLLEGGRYDLVAKSLLTERGLNYGHLPKGLVPFHKYPGKYIRTAATEHLAEGALYTKNSNGVVRIHYTVSPEHIDFFRQHIERASSRIEGDYSVIIESSFSTQNSSSDTLALDEEGMPFRTEEGDLLFRPGGHGALIDNLADLENDVIFIKNIDNVTMEHLKSNTILYKKLLGGVLLAVQERIFGYLRQLERGKCSHSQLEEMVDFLHKVLCIQLPQIDLLGDKELAERIQQKLNRPIRVCGMVRNDGEPGGGPYIVREADGSTSLQIVEASQIDKSSERDASILASSSYFNPVDIVCSPYDFKGQHFHLQDYVNKRTAFVATKSQNGKQLQALERPGLWNGAMHHWNTIFVEVPSDTFTPVKTVTDLLRQEHRGVDDLD
;
A
#
# COMPACT_ATOMS: atom_id res chain seq x y z
N MET A 1 -12.28 -16.48 -34.11
CA MET A 1 -12.31 -15.13 -34.69
C MET A 1 -13.62 -15.03 -35.46
N ASP A 2 -14.42 -14.03 -35.13
CA ASP A 2 -15.62 -13.77 -35.93
C ASP A 2 -15.25 -13.14 -37.29
N GLU A 3 -16.27 -12.93 -38.18
CA GLU A 3 -16.08 -12.40 -39.54
C GLU A 3 -15.40 -11.01 -39.57
N THR A 4 -15.20 -10.34 -38.41
CA THR A 4 -14.62 -9.00 -38.31
C THR A 4 -13.14 -9.01 -37.88
N GLY A 5 -12.56 -10.18 -37.60
CA GLY A 5 -11.19 -10.32 -37.08
C GLY A 5 -11.03 -9.86 -35.63
N SER A 6 -12.11 -9.60 -34.91
CA SER A 6 -12.09 -9.25 -33.49
C SER A 6 -11.71 -10.47 -32.63
N ILE A 7 -10.91 -10.23 -31.60
CA ILE A 7 -10.56 -11.22 -30.58
C ILE A 7 -11.72 -11.47 -29.59
N PHE A 8 -12.67 -10.52 -29.52
CA PHE A 8 -13.82 -10.53 -28.64
C PHE A 8 -15.10 -10.88 -29.39
N THR A 9 -15.93 -11.75 -28.84
CA THR A 9 -17.27 -12.06 -29.32
C THR A 9 -18.27 -10.97 -28.86
N THR A 10 -19.50 -11.00 -29.38
CA THR A 10 -20.57 -10.09 -28.94
C THR A 10 -20.85 -10.26 -27.44
N LYS A 11 -20.85 -11.50 -26.91
CA LYS A 11 -21.02 -11.80 -25.49
C LYS A 11 -19.89 -11.20 -24.65
N ASP A 12 -18.65 -11.24 -25.15
CA ASP A 12 -17.49 -10.64 -24.45
C ASP A 12 -17.64 -9.12 -24.37
N LEU A 13 -18.12 -8.46 -25.41
CA LEU A 13 -18.35 -7.02 -25.40
C LEU A 13 -19.44 -6.61 -24.42
N GLU A 14 -20.48 -7.43 -24.27
CA GLU A 14 -21.51 -7.23 -23.23
C GLU A 14 -20.91 -7.36 -21.81
N GLN A 15 -20.12 -8.41 -21.57
CA GLN A 15 -19.44 -8.60 -20.28
C GLN A 15 -18.45 -7.47 -19.95
N LEU A 16 -17.68 -7.01 -20.93
CA LEU A 16 -16.78 -5.85 -20.78
C LEU A 16 -17.56 -4.59 -20.39
N ALA A 17 -18.70 -4.35 -21.06
CA ALA A 17 -19.55 -3.20 -20.78
C ALA A 17 -20.18 -3.28 -19.38
N GLU A 18 -20.59 -4.45 -18.90
CA GLU A 18 -21.09 -4.67 -17.54
C GLU A 18 -20.03 -4.37 -16.48
N HIS A 19 -18.76 -4.68 -16.77
CA HIS A 19 -17.62 -4.33 -15.90
C HIS A 19 -17.19 -2.87 -16.03
N GLY A 20 -17.72 -2.12 -17.01
CA GLY A 20 -17.28 -0.74 -17.30
C GLY A 20 -15.93 -0.66 -17.99
N ILE A 21 -15.48 -1.74 -18.66
CA ILE A 21 -14.21 -1.82 -19.39
C ILE A 21 -14.49 -1.60 -20.87
N SER A 22 -13.81 -0.61 -21.48
CA SER A 22 -13.95 -0.38 -22.91
C SER A 22 -13.25 -1.47 -23.73
N GLN A 23 -13.73 -1.71 -24.97
CA GLN A 23 -13.06 -2.64 -25.89
C GLN A 23 -11.61 -2.23 -26.17
N GLU A 24 -11.33 -0.93 -26.21
CA GLU A 24 -9.99 -0.39 -26.43
C GLU A 24 -9.06 -0.72 -25.25
N GLU A 25 -9.52 -0.52 -24.00
CA GLU A 25 -8.77 -0.90 -22.81
C GLU A 25 -8.53 -2.41 -22.73
N ALA A 26 -9.56 -3.23 -23.00
CA ALA A 26 -9.44 -4.69 -23.05
C ALA A 26 -8.43 -5.15 -24.12
N SER A 27 -8.47 -4.56 -25.31
CA SER A 27 -7.50 -4.85 -26.40
C SER A 27 -6.08 -4.45 -26.01
N SER A 28 -5.91 -3.32 -25.32
CA SER A 28 -4.61 -2.86 -24.81
C SER A 28 -4.05 -3.81 -23.76
N GLN A 29 -4.90 -4.33 -22.85
CA GLN A 29 -4.49 -5.32 -21.86
C GLN A 29 -4.01 -6.63 -22.52
N ILE A 30 -4.75 -7.13 -23.51
CA ILE A 30 -4.38 -8.34 -24.27
C ILE A 30 -3.06 -8.13 -25.02
N ALA A 31 -2.88 -6.98 -25.68
CA ALA A 31 -1.64 -6.65 -26.35
C ALA A 31 -0.45 -6.63 -25.37
N TYR A 32 -0.63 -5.98 -24.21
CA TYR A 32 0.41 -5.95 -23.19
C TYR A 32 0.77 -7.35 -22.68
N LEU A 33 -0.22 -8.22 -22.43
CA LEU A 33 0.00 -9.60 -21.99
C LEU A 33 0.77 -10.43 -23.03
N ARG A 34 0.54 -10.18 -24.34
CA ARG A 34 1.22 -10.88 -25.45
C ARG A 34 2.63 -10.37 -25.72
N ASP A 35 2.83 -9.05 -25.64
CA ASP A 35 4.13 -8.41 -25.91
C ASP A 35 5.15 -8.69 -24.79
N GLY A 36 4.68 -9.08 -23.60
CA GLY A 36 5.50 -9.45 -22.49
C GLY A 36 5.92 -8.29 -21.60
N ARG A 37 6.90 -8.56 -20.73
CA ARG A 37 7.32 -7.64 -19.65
C ARG A 37 8.10 -6.46 -20.20
N SER A 38 7.77 -5.25 -19.75
CA SER A 38 8.59 -4.06 -19.93
C SER A 38 9.39 -3.81 -18.65
N TYR A 39 10.71 -3.78 -18.74
CA TYR A 39 11.58 -3.44 -17.63
C TYR A 39 11.83 -1.93 -17.57
N LEU A 40 12.03 -1.40 -16.36
CA LEU A 40 12.41 -0.01 -16.16
C LEU A 40 13.92 0.17 -16.41
N GLN A 41 14.31 1.30 -16.99
CA GLN A 41 15.71 1.65 -17.17
C GLN A 41 16.26 2.25 -15.87
N LEU A 42 17.00 1.45 -15.09
CA LEU A 42 17.60 1.90 -13.86
C LEU A 42 18.86 2.73 -14.12
N GLU A 43 18.99 3.86 -13.43
CA GLU A 43 20.23 4.63 -13.36
C GLU A 43 21.05 4.30 -12.13
N GLY A 44 20.39 3.94 -11.01
CA GLY A 44 21.02 3.54 -9.77
C GLY A 44 20.03 3.25 -8.65
N SER A 45 20.49 2.63 -7.58
CA SER A 45 19.75 2.54 -6.32
C SER A 45 19.90 3.84 -5.53
N CYS A 46 18.87 4.26 -4.81
CA CYS A 46 18.96 5.41 -3.92
C CYS A 46 19.65 5.06 -2.60
N SER A 47 20.41 6.03 -2.09
CA SER A 47 21.05 5.98 -0.78
C SER A 47 20.91 7.34 -0.08
N ILE A 48 21.39 7.43 1.17
CA ILE A 48 21.44 8.72 1.89
C ILE A 48 22.40 9.73 1.28
N GLU A 49 23.36 9.29 0.47
CA GLU A 49 24.26 10.17 -0.28
C GLU A 49 23.56 10.76 -1.51
N TYR A 50 22.57 10.03 -2.07
CA TYR A 50 21.80 10.48 -3.23
C TYR A 50 20.44 9.78 -3.33
N GLY A 51 19.39 10.59 -3.37
CA GLY A 51 18.02 10.14 -3.59
C GLY A 51 17.19 9.90 -2.32
N ILE A 52 17.81 9.68 -1.15
CA ILE A 52 17.12 9.56 0.13
C ILE A 52 17.56 10.68 1.07
N MET A 53 16.61 11.48 1.50
CA MET A 53 16.83 12.54 2.48
C MET A 53 16.91 11.95 3.88
N ARG A 54 17.97 12.27 4.63
CA ARG A 54 18.05 12.02 6.07
C ARG A 54 17.82 13.34 6.79
N ILE A 55 16.74 13.43 7.58
CA ILE A 55 16.44 14.61 8.39
C ILE A 55 17.35 14.59 9.61
N LYS A 56 18.18 15.63 9.75
CA LYS A 56 19.03 15.78 10.91
C LYS A 56 18.23 16.24 12.12
N GLN A 57 18.74 15.94 13.32
CA GLN A 57 18.04 16.25 14.55
C GLN A 57 17.78 17.76 14.74
N ASP A 58 18.66 18.62 14.27
CA ASP A 58 18.52 20.08 14.31
C ASP A 58 17.55 20.63 13.26
N GLU A 59 17.24 19.86 12.20
CA GLU A 59 16.25 20.19 11.16
C GLU A 59 14.82 19.75 11.53
N MET A 60 14.68 18.74 12.40
CA MET A 60 13.36 18.19 12.79
C MET A 60 12.37 19.24 13.30
N PRO A 61 12.76 20.19 14.17
CA PRO A 61 11.84 21.22 14.68
C PRO A 61 11.21 22.06 13.58
N TYR A 62 11.92 22.33 12.48
CA TYR A 62 11.38 23.07 11.34
C TYR A 62 10.23 22.33 10.66
N TYR A 63 10.40 21.04 10.35
CA TYR A 63 9.36 20.26 9.71
C TYR A 63 8.17 19.98 10.63
N LEU A 64 8.43 19.76 11.93
CA LEU A 64 7.38 19.58 12.92
C LEU A 64 6.53 20.84 13.09
N ASP A 65 7.15 22.03 13.13
CA ASP A 65 6.44 23.30 13.22
C ASP A 65 5.60 23.58 11.97
N LEU A 66 6.09 23.23 10.77
CA LEU A 66 5.29 23.31 9.54
C LEU A 66 4.05 22.41 9.62
N TRP A 67 4.24 21.16 10.04
CA TRP A 67 3.12 20.22 10.20
C TRP A 67 2.14 20.69 11.27
N ASP A 68 2.64 21.07 12.44
CA ASP A 68 1.79 21.49 13.56
C ASP A 68 0.96 22.73 13.22
N ARG A 69 1.51 23.70 12.50
CA ARG A 69 0.75 24.87 12.01
C ARG A 69 -0.30 24.48 10.98
N TYR A 70 0.02 23.55 10.08
CA TYR A 70 -0.88 23.14 9.01
C TYR A 70 -2.09 22.36 9.56
N HIS A 71 -1.87 21.36 10.39
CA HIS A 71 -2.95 20.52 10.86
C HIS A 71 -3.86 21.21 11.89
N TYR A 72 -3.40 22.28 12.51
CA TYR A 72 -4.23 23.13 13.36
C TYR A 72 -5.15 24.09 12.58
N ASP A 73 -4.91 24.34 11.30
CA ASP A 73 -5.81 25.16 10.49
C ASP A 73 -7.04 24.31 10.11
N PRO A 74 -8.26 24.74 10.52
CA PRO A 74 -9.49 23.99 10.25
C PRO A 74 -9.90 23.98 8.78
N GLN A 75 -9.27 24.79 7.93
CA GLN A 75 -9.52 24.80 6.49
C GLN A 75 -8.87 23.60 5.79
N HIS A 76 -7.82 23.04 6.38
CA HIS A 76 -7.12 21.90 5.79
C HIS A 76 -7.80 20.56 6.13
N GLN A 77 -7.92 19.74 5.10
CA GLN A 77 -8.49 18.40 5.23
C GLN A 77 -7.39 17.35 5.12
N ILE A 78 -7.18 16.64 6.21
CA ILE A 78 -6.19 15.58 6.30
C ILE A 78 -6.92 14.26 6.46
N THR A 79 -6.53 13.23 5.71
CA THR A 79 -7.09 11.88 5.87
C THR A 79 -6.00 10.82 5.91
N LYS A 80 -6.33 9.70 6.51
CA LYS A 80 -5.54 8.47 6.48
C LYS A 80 -6.22 7.50 5.52
N PHE A 81 -5.52 7.06 4.49
CA PHE A 81 -5.97 6.08 3.51
C PHE A 81 -5.35 4.73 3.83
N VAL A 82 -6.18 3.74 4.10
CA VAL A 82 -5.75 2.41 4.54
C VAL A 82 -6.29 1.34 3.59
N PRO A 83 -5.45 0.79 2.69
CA PRO A 83 -5.80 -0.39 1.93
C PRO A 83 -6.05 -1.58 2.85
N ALA A 84 -7.29 -2.10 2.87
CA ALA A 84 -7.74 -3.12 3.83
C ALA A 84 -8.51 -4.29 3.17
N SER A 85 -8.50 -4.41 1.84
CA SER A 85 -9.20 -5.47 1.10
C SER A 85 -8.51 -6.85 1.18
N GLY A 86 -7.26 -6.92 1.67
CA GLY A 86 -6.51 -8.16 1.74
C GLY A 86 -7.11 -9.16 2.72
N ALA A 87 -7.43 -10.38 2.24
CA ALA A 87 -7.89 -11.47 3.08
C ALA A 87 -6.78 -11.97 4.03
N ALA A 88 -7.17 -12.46 5.20
CA ALA A 88 -6.23 -13.03 6.16
C ALA A 88 -5.71 -14.43 5.79
N THR A 89 -6.17 -15.02 4.67
CA THR A 89 -5.82 -16.39 4.25
C THR A 89 -4.30 -16.64 4.24
N ARG A 90 -3.52 -15.70 3.70
CA ARG A 90 -2.05 -15.84 3.70
C ARG A 90 -1.44 -15.80 5.09
N MET A 91 -2.04 -15.05 6.01
CA MET A 91 -1.59 -14.94 7.40
C MET A 91 -1.70 -16.29 8.13
N PHE A 92 -2.68 -17.11 7.75
CA PHE A 92 -2.95 -18.42 8.35
C PHE A 92 -2.57 -19.60 7.45
N GLN A 93 -1.75 -19.41 6.43
CA GLN A 93 -1.43 -20.42 5.41
C GLN A 93 -1.01 -21.76 6.02
N HIS A 94 -0.11 -21.77 7.00
CA HIS A 94 0.39 -23.00 7.64
C HIS A 94 -0.70 -23.76 8.42
N LEU A 95 -1.78 -23.09 8.86
CA LEU A 95 -2.92 -23.77 9.49
C LEU A 95 -3.86 -24.39 8.45
N TYR A 96 -3.95 -23.82 7.24
CA TYR A 96 -4.64 -24.49 6.13
C TYR A 96 -3.88 -25.74 5.67
N GLU A 97 -2.57 -25.67 5.57
CA GLU A 97 -1.70 -26.83 5.27
C GLU A 97 -1.87 -27.95 6.31
N LEU A 98 -2.05 -27.59 7.59
CA LEU A 98 -2.40 -28.55 8.64
C LEU A 98 -3.74 -29.25 8.40
N LEU A 99 -4.76 -28.49 7.98
CA LEU A 99 -6.08 -29.06 7.71
C LEU A 99 -6.05 -30.04 6.54
N ASP A 100 -5.23 -29.78 5.52
CA ASP A 100 -5.04 -30.64 4.36
C ASP A 100 -4.22 -31.90 4.71
N ALA A 101 -3.24 -31.77 5.62
CA ALA A 101 -2.36 -32.88 6.01
C ALA A 101 -2.96 -33.85 7.05
N GLU A 102 -4.07 -33.46 7.71
CA GLU A 102 -4.73 -34.26 8.77
C GLU A 102 -3.80 -34.72 9.91
N ALA A 103 -2.79 -33.90 10.27
CA ALA A 103 -1.82 -34.21 11.33
C ALA A 103 -2.52 -34.46 12.69
N LYS A 104 -2.13 -35.55 13.37
CA LYS A 104 -2.72 -36.02 14.65
C LYS A 104 -1.73 -36.06 15.80
N THR A 105 -0.45 -35.97 15.51
CA THR A 105 0.61 -35.98 16.53
C THR A 105 1.45 -34.72 16.45
N LYS A 106 2.09 -34.35 17.55
CA LYS A 106 2.97 -33.16 17.62
C LYS A 106 4.16 -33.26 16.67
N GLU A 107 4.64 -34.48 16.42
CA GLU A 107 5.77 -34.77 15.54
C GLU A 107 5.44 -34.56 14.06
N GLU A 108 4.16 -34.67 13.69
CA GLU A 108 3.66 -34.43 12.32
C GLU A 108 3.48 -32.96 11.99
N LEU A 109 3.52 -32.07 13.00
CA LEU A 109 3.40 -30.61 12.81
C LEU A 109 4.69 -30.03 12.23
N SER A 110 4.55 -29.07 11.33
CA SER A 110 5.67 -28.22 10.92
C SER A 110 6.19 -27.38 12.10
N GLU A 111 7.35 -26.76 11.94
CA GLU A 111 7.94 -25.91 12.98
C GLU A 111 7.02 -24.72 13.30
N GLU A 112 6.48 -24.04 12.26
CA GLU A 112 5.54 -22.93 12.42
C GLU A 112 4.23 -23.35 13.10
N GLN A 113 3.67 -24.50 12.72
CA GLN A 113 2.45 -25.04 13.32
C GLN A 113 2.68 -25.36 14.79
N ARG A 114 3.83 -25.99 15.13
CA ARG A 114 4.20 -26.32 16.50
C ARG A 114 4.35 -25.06 17.33
N TYR A 115 5.08 -24.07 16.84
CA TYR A 115 5.28 -22.79 17.49
C TYR A 115 3.95 -22.08 17.75
N PHE A 116 3.03 -22.08 16.78
CA PHE A 116 1.70 -21.52 16.94
C PHE A 116 0.92 -22.16 18.10
N PHE A 117 0.86 -23.50 18.17
CA PHE A 117 0.10 -24.19 19.21
C PHE A 117 0.76 -24.13 20.60
N GLU A 118 2.08 -24.06 20.66
CA GLU A 118 2.82 -23.89 21.92
C GLU A 118 2.58 -22.51 22.56
N HIS A 119 2.32 -21.50 21.74
CA HIS A 119 2.11 -20.12 22.18
C HIS A 119 0.66 -19.64 22.00
N ILE A 120 -0.29 -20.56 21.80
CA ILE A 120 -1.67 -20.22 21.40
C ILE A 120 -2.39 -19.29 22.41
N GLU A 121 -2.06 -19.38 23.69
CA GLU A 121 -2.64 -18.57 24.76
C GLU A 121 -2.18 -17.11 24.75
N GLU A 122 -1.07 -16.83 24.07
CA GLU A 122 -0.48 -15.50 23.99
C GLU A 122 -1.16 -14.60 22.93
N PHE A 123 -1.89 -15.21 21.97
CA PHE A 123 -2.59 -14.43 20.95
C PHE A 123 -3.78 -13.65 21.52
N ALA A 124 -3.98 -12.44 21.01
CA ALA A 124 -5.08 -11.57 21.40
C ALA A 124 -6.47 -12.22 21.22
N PHE A 125 -6.62 -13.09 20.25
CA PHE A 125 -7.85 -13.81 19.93
C PHE A 125 -8.07 -15.10 20.74
N PHE A 126 -7.17 -15.47 21.66
CA PHE A 126 -7.27 -16.74 22.40
C PHE A 126 -8.57 -16.87 23.20
N GLY A 127 -9.06 -15.79 23.79
CA GLY A 127 -10.33 -15.81 24.51
C GLY A 127 -11.51 -16.19 23.61
N GLU A 128 -11.63 -15.57 22.44
CA GLU A 128 -12.66 -15.85 21.44
C GLU A 128 -12.52 -17.28 20.89
N LEU A 129 -11.28 -17.72 20.62
CA LEU A 129 -11.01 -19.09 20.18
C LEU A 129 -11.42 -20.12 21.23
N SER A 130 -11.13 -19.88 22.51
CA SER A 130 -11.51 -20.76 23.62
C SER A 130 -13.03 -20.91 23.72
N GLU A 131 -13.77 -19.80 23.59
CA GLU A 131 -15.24 -19.82 23.56
C GLU A 131 -15.77 -20.56 22.31
N SER A 132 -15.13 -20.38 21.16
CA SER A 132 -15.47 -21.08 19.92
C SER A 132 -15.29 -22.60 20.06
N CYS A 133 -14.17 -23.06 20.61
CA CYS A 133 -13.91 -24.48 20.87
C CYS A 133 -14.91 -25.07 21.89
N LEU A 134 -15.20 -24.37 22.97
CA LEU A 134 -16.20 -24.83 23.95
C LEU A 134 -17.60 -24.96 23.32
N ARG A 135 -18.01 -24.03 22.50
CA ARG A 135 -19.33 -24.03 21.83
C ARG A 135 -19.45 -25.13 20.77
N ASN A 136 -18.41 -25.32 19.96
CA ASN A 136 -18.47 -26.17 18.78
C ASN A 136 -17.99 -27.61 19.04
N GLU A 137 -17.01 -27.80 19.94
CA GLU A 137 -16.36 -29.09 20.19
C GLU A 137 -16.62 -29.62 21.62
N TRP A 138 -17.34 -28.86 22.45
CA TRP A 138 -17.64 -29.22 23.85
C TRP A 138 -16.36 -29.50 24.67
N SER A 139 -15.24 -28.89 24.29
CA SER A 139 -13.94 -29.13 24.89
C SER A 139 -13.11 -27.84 24.95
N THR A 140 -12.18 -27.78 25.90
CA THR A 140 -11.22 -26.67 25.98
C THR A 140 -10.12 -26.83 24.94
N VAL A 141 -9.47 -25.73 24.54
CA VAL A 141 -8.31 -25.76 23.64
C VAL A 141 -7.25 -26.71 24.17
N ALA A 142 -6.89 -26.62 25.46
CA ALA A 142 -5.89 -27.48 26.09
C ALA A 142 -6.22 -28.99 25.92
N LYS A 143 -7.46 -29.41 26.20
CA LYS A 143 -7.88 -30.81 26.03
C LYS A 143 -7.86 -31.28 24.58
N LEU A 144 -8.19 -30.38 23.63
CA LEU A 144 -8.10 -30.70 22.21
C LEU A 144 -6.64 -30.93 21.79
N LEU A 145 -5.72 -30.08 22.24
CA LEU A 145 -4.29 -30.21 21.95
C LEU A 145 -3.68 -31.46 22.62
N GLU A 146 -4.02 -31.76 23.88
CA GLU A 146 -3.63 -33.00 24.57
C GLU A 146 -4.12 -34.25 23.83
N GLY A 147 -5.30 -34.17 23.22
CA GLY A 147 -5.91 -35.25 22.42
C GLY A 147 -5.42 -35.30 20.96
N GLY A 148 -4.44 -34.50 20.56
CA GLY A 148 -3.93 -34.43 19.18
C GLY A 148 -4.93 -33.87 18.17
N ARG A 149 -5.95 -33.12 18.64
CA ARG A 149 -7.00 -32.56 17.79
C ARG A 149 -6.69 -31.12 17.34
N TYR A 150 -5.49 -30.95 16.79
CA TYR A 150 -5.03 -29.69 16.23
C TYR A 150 -5.96 -29.19 15.10
N ASP A 151 -6.53 -30.13 14.32
CA ASP A 151 -7.50 -29.87 13.26
C ASP A 151 -8.75 -29.14 13.77
N LEU A 152 -9.29 -29.53 14.93
CA LEU A 152 -10.49 -28.92 15.49
C LEU A 152 -10.22 -27.50 16.01
N VAL A 153 -9.06 -27.27 16.60
CA VAL A 153 -8.65 -25.92 17.02
C VAL A 153 -8.48 -25.02 15.79
N ALA A 154 -7.77 -25.49 14.76
CA ALA A 154 -7.60 -24.73 13.51
C ALA A 154 -8.95 -24.47 12.81
N LYS A 155 -9.86 -25.46 12.74
CA LYS A 155 -11.22 -25.27 12.20
C LYS A 155 -12.03 -24.24 12.99
N SER A 156 -11.93 -24.28 14.32
CA SER A 156 -12.61 -23.30 15.20
C SER A 156 -12.09 -21.87 15.02
N LEU A 157 -10.87 -21.71 14.56
CA LEU A 157 -10.28 -20.39 14.24
C LEU A 157 -10.66 -19.93 12.84
N LEU A 158 -10.50 -20.81 11.83
CA LEU A 158 -10.46 -20.41 10.42
C LEU A 158 -11.80 -20.43 9.71
N THR A 159 -12.71 -21.34 10.09
CA THR A 159 -13.93 -21.62 9.32
C THR A 159 -15.16 -20.90 9.86
N GLU A 160 -16.21 -20.80 9.05
CA GLU A 160 -17.52 -20.22 9.41
C GLU A 160 -18.17 -20.86 10.64
N ARG A 161 -17.86 -22.12 10.91
CA ARG A 161 -18.31 -22.82 12.12
C ARG A 161 -17.73 -22.20 13.39
N GLY A 162 -16.57 -21.56 13.28
CA GLY A 162 -15.85 -20.91 14.39
C GLY A 162 -15.79 -19.39 14.27
N LEU A 163 -14.57 -18.85 14.27
CA LEU A 163 -14.31 -17.41 14.20
C LEU A 163 -14.24 -16.88 12.76
N ASN A 164 -14.17 -17.75 11.78
CA ASN A 164 -14.10 -17.42 10.35
C ASN A 164 -12.91 -16.55 9.93
N TYR A 165 -11.82 -16.52 10.71
CA TYR A 165 -10.68 -15.63 10.42
C TYR A 165 -9.99 -15.94 9.09
N GLY A 166 -10.15 -17.15 8.56
CA GLY A 166 -9.63 -17.52 7.25
C GLY A 166 -10.27 -16.78 6.08
N HIS A 167 -11.50 -16.29 6.25
CA HIS A 167 -12.26 -15.57 5.21
C HIS A 167 -12.42 -14.08 5.50
N LEU A 168 -12.15 -13.64 6.74
CA LEU A 168 -12.26 -12.24 7.10
C LEU A 168 -11.10 -11.41 6.52
N PRO A 169 -11.31 -10.10 6.28
CA PRO A 169 -10.23 -9.19 5.99
C PRO A 169 -9.25 -9.16 7.17
N LYS A 170 -7.96 -9.09 6.87
CA LYS A 170 -6.88 -9.01 7.86
C LYS A 170 -7.08 -7.89 8.89
N GLY A 171 -7.69 -6.77 8.45
CA GLY A 171 -8.02 -5.64 9.31
C GLY A 171 -8.96 -5.95 10.47
N LEU A 172 -9.75 -7.03 10.39
CA LEU A 172 -10.70 -7.44 11.43
C LEU A 172 -10.15 -8.51 12.39
N VAL A 173 -8.95 -9.03 12.13
CA VAL A 173 -8.29 -9.97 13.04
C VAL A 173 -7.77 -9.21 14.26
N PRO A 174 -8.00 -9.73 15.50
CA PRO A 174 -7.40 -9.19 16.71
C PRO A 174 -5.87 -9.29 16.66
N PHE A 175 -5.20 -8.14 16.76
CA PHE A 175 -3.75 -8.08 16.74
C PHE A 175 -3.18 -7.90 18.13
N HIS A 176 -3.75 -6.98 18.91
CA HIS A 176 -3.16 -6.54 20.17
C HIS A 176 -4.12 -6.69 21.35
N LYS A 177 -3.56 -7.15 22.47
CA LYS A 177 -4.24 -7.26 23.76
C LYS A 177 -3.72 -6.17 24.68
N TYR A 178 -4.64 -5.44 25.28
CA TYR A 178 -4.37 -4.36 26.22
C TYR A 178 -4.86 -4.70 27.63
N PRO A 179 -4.40 -3.99 28.68
CA PRO A 179 -4.89 -4.18 30.04
C PRO A 179 -6.41 -4.14 30.13
N GLY A 180 -7.00 -4.93 31.07
CA GLY A 180 -8.44 -5.01 31.21
C GLY A 180 -9.15 -5.83 30.12
N LYS A 181 -8.44 -6.71 29.44
CA LYS A 181 -8.94 -7.57 28.35
C LYS A 181 -9.44 -6.80 27.13
N TYR A 182 -8.97 -5.57 26.95
CA TYR A 182 -9.26 -4.81 25.74
C TYR A 182 -8.43 -5.32 24.59
N ILE A 183 -9.09 -5.56 23.45
CA ILE A 183 -8.47 -6.09 22.24
C ILE A 183 -8.65 -5.07 21.13
N ARG A 184 -7.59 -4.82 20.37
CA ARG A 184 -7.65 -4.03 19.13
C ARG A 184 -7.31 -4.91 17.94
N THR A 185 -8.15 -4.80 16.91
CA THR A 185 -7.85 -5.30 15.57
C THR A 185 -6.87 -4.36 14.86
N ALA A 186 -6.28 -4.81 13.75
CA ALA A 186 -5.44 -3.93 12.94
C ALA A 186 -6.18 -2.65 12.51
N ALA A 187 -7.46 -2.75 12.12
CA ALA A 187 -8.26 -1.58 11.75
C ALA A 187 -8.48 -0.62 12.93
N THR A 188 -8.70 -1.13 14.13
CA THR A 188 -8.82 -0.31 15.35
C THR A 188 -7.52 0.41 15.69
N GLU A 189 -6.36 -0.23 15.46
CA GLU A 189 -5.06 0.41 15.66
C GLU A 189 -4.84 1.58 14.70
N HIS A 190 -5.36 1.49 13.47
CA HIS A 190 -5.33 2.62 12.53
C HIS A 190 -6.17 3.81 12.98
N LEU A 191 -7.29 3.59 13.69
CA LEU A 191 -8.07 4.67 14.32
C LEU A 191 -7.24 5.38 15.39
N ALA A 192 -6.62 4.61 16.30
CA ALA A 192 -5.76 5.15 17.35
C ALA A 192 -4.55 5.93 16.78
N GLU A 193 -3.89 5.40 15.73
CA GLU A 193 -2.83 6.12 15.04
C GLU A 193 -3.33 7.44 14.41
N GLY A 194 -4.48 7.42 13.73
CA GLY A 194 -5.08 8.61 13.15
C GLY A 194 -5.28 9.71 14.19
N ALA A 195 -5.76 9.37 15.38
CA ALA A 195 -5.95 10.31 16.48
C ALA A 195 -4.64 11.01 16.93
N LEU A 196 -3.48 10.41 16.65
CA LEU A 196 -2.19 10.89 17.12
C LEU A 196 -1.47 11.83 16.15
N TYR A 197 -1.76 11.78 14.82
CA TYR A 197 -1.07 12.63 13.86
C TYR A 197 -1.95 13.25 12.77
N THR A 198 -3.21 12.84 12.61
CA THR A 198 -4.12 13.46 11.61
C THR A 198 -5.26 14.27 12.21
N LYS A 199 -5.38 14.29 13.55
CA LYS A 199 -6.41 15.06 14.25
C LYS A 199 -6.27 16.56 13.95
N ASN A 200 -7.34 17.18 13.44
CA ASN A 200 -7.36 18.63 13.23
C ASN A 200 -7.70 19.42 14.53
N SER A 201 -7.71 20.75 14.44
CA SER A 201 -8.01 21.63 15.58
C SER A 201 -9.41 21.43 16.19
N ASN A 202 -10.36 20.90 15.41
CA ASN A 202 -11.73 20.59 15.88
C ASN A 202 -11.83 19.20 16.53
N GLY A 203 -10.71 18.49 16.66
CA GLY A 203 -10.68 17.12 17.19
C GLY A 203 -11.12 16.06 16.19
N VAL A 204 -11.32 16.39 14.92
CA VAL A 204 -11.77 15.45 13.90
C VAL A 204 -10.60 14.66 13.32
N VAL A 205 -10.77 13.34 13.23
CA VAL A 205 -9.87 12.38 12.61
C VAL A 205 -10.58 11.74 11.42
N ARG A 206 -10.06 11.94 10.21
CA ARG A 206 -10.59 11.32 9.00
C ARG A 206 -9.78 10.10 8.61
N ILE A 207 -10.48 9.00 8.35
CA ILE A 207 -9.86 7.77 7.90
C ILE A 207 -10.71 7.09 6.83
N HIS A 208 -10.06 6.68 5.76
CA HIS A 208 -10.67 5.97 4.64
C HIS A 208 -10.10 4.57 4.52
N TYR A 209 -10.99 3.57 4.47
CA TYR A 209 -10.61 2.17 4.25
C TYR A 209 -11.09 1.70 2.88
N THR A 210 -10.21 1.06 2.11
CA THR A 210 -10.64 0.31 0.93
C THR A 210 -10.83 -1.14 1.31
N VAL A 211 -12.03 -1.68 1.09
CA VAL A 211 -12.43 -3.03 1.50
C VAL A 211 -13.01 -3.79 0.31
N SER A 212 -12.99 -5.13 0.37
CA SER A 212 -13.71 -5.93 -0.61
C SER A 212 -15.23 -5.82 -0.43
N PRO A 213 -16.03 -5.91 -1.52
CA PRO A 213 -17.48 -5.70 -1.47
C PRO A 213 -18.19 -6.61 -0.46
N GLU A 214 -17.78 -7.88 -0.38
CA GLU A 214 -18.36 -8.89 0.50
C GLU A 214 -18.16 -8.61 2.00
N HIS A 215 -17.19 -7.76 2.35
CA HIS A 215 -16.84 -7.49 3.75
C HIS A 215 -17.15 -6.06 4.21
N ILE A 216 -17.64 -5.18 3.34
CA ILE A 216 -17.81 -3.75 3.65
C ILE A 216 -18.74 -3.53 4.85
N ASP A 217 -19.83 -4.27 4.97
CA ASP A 217 -20.80 -4.09 6.06
C ASP A 217 -20.24 -4.59 7.40
N PHE A 218 -19.52 -5.71 7.42
CA PHE A 218 -18.82 -6.18 8.61
C PHE A 218 -17.76 -5.20 9.07
N PHE A 219 -16.98 -4.67 8.12
CA PHE A 219 -15.93 -3.72 8.40
C PHE A 219 -16.48 -2.41 8.97
N ARG A 220 -17.55 -1.89 8.36
CA ARG A 220 -18.26 -0.69 8.83
C ARG A 220 -18.77 -0.86 10.25
N GLN A 221 -19.51 -1.95 10.53
CA GLN A 221 -20.03 -2.23 11.88
C GLN A 221 -18.92 -2.35 12.92
N HIS A 222 -17.77 -2.97 12.55
CA HIS A 222 -16.64 -3.08 13.45
C HIS A 222 -16.05 -1.71 13.78
N ILE A 223 -15.82 -0.87 12.77
CA ILE A 223 -15.25 0.48 12.93
C ILE A 223 -16.20 1.38 13.74
N GLU A 224 -17.51 1.35 13.50
CA GLU A 224 -18.50 2.11 14.27
C GLU A 224 -18.45 1.77 15.76
N ARG A 225 -18.34 0.47 16.10
CA ARG A 225 -18.21 0.02 17.50
C ARG A 225 -16.87 0.44 18.12
N ALA A 226 -15.78 0.29 17.37
CA ALA A 226 -14.44 0.62 17.84
C ALA A 226 -14.24 2.12 18.03
N SER A 227 -14.85 2.94 17.16
CA SER A 227 -14.75 4.41 17.18
C SER A 227 -15.17 5.01 18.52
N SER A 228 -16.28 4.57 19.10
CA SER A 228 -16.78 5.12 20.36
C SER A 228 -15.74 5.06 21.49
N ARG A 229 -14.96 4.00 21.55
CA ARG A 229 -13.91 3.87 22.56
C ARG A 229 -12.70 4.74 22.23
N ILE A 230 -12.25 4.74 20.97
CA ILE A 230 -11.11 5.57 20.52
C ILE A 230 -11.45 7.06 20.71
N GLU A 231 -12.67 7.46 20.41
CA GLU A 231 -13.16 8.83 20.66
C GLU A 231 -13.05 9.22 22.13
N GLY A 232 -13.42 8.30 23.04
CA GLY A 232 -13.29 8.51 24.49
C GLY A 232 -11.83 8.55 24.95
N ASP A 233 -11.01 7.59 24.51
CA ASP A 233 -9.61 7.45 24.94
C ASP A 233 -8.74 8.64 24.46
N TYR A 234 -8.99 9.19 23.24
CA TYR A 234 -8.18 10.25 22.63
C TYR A 234 -8.86 11.63 22.56
N SER A 235 -10.10 11.77 23.04
CA SER A 235 -10.89 13.01 22.95
C SER A 235 -10.93 13.53 21.51
N VAL A 236 -11.43 12.72 20.60
CA VAL A 236 -11.54 12.98 19.16
C VAL A 236 -12.94 12.63 18.65
N ILE A 237 -13.22 13.04 17.41
CA ILE A 237 -14.39 12.62 16.63
C ILE A 237 -13.85 11.84 15.42
N ILE A 238 -14.29 10.60 15.22
CA ILE A 238 -13.89 9.76 14.11
C ILE A 238 -14.86 9.89 12.95
N GLU A 239 -14.38 10.36 11.81
CA GLU A 239 -15.08 10.35 10.53
C GLU A 239 -14.47 9.25 9.64
N SER A 240 -15.11 8.07 9.62
CA SER A 240 -14.68 6.95 8.79
C SER A 240 -15.46 6.89 7.48
N SER A 241 -14.75 6.60 6.38
CA SER A 241 -15.35 6.35 5.07
C SER A 241 -14.81 5.06 4.46
N PHE A 242 -15.57 4.49 3.54
CA PHE A 242 -15.26 3.18 2.95
C PHE A 242 -15.52 3.22 1.45
N SER A 243 -14.63 2.59 0.68
CA SER A 243 -14.85 2.32 -0.73
C SER A 243 -14.46 0.89 -1.08
N THR A 244 -14.98 0.42 -2.19
CA THR A 244 -14.59 -0.85 -2.81
C THR A 244 -13.81 -0.56 -4.08
N GLN A 245 -12.98 -1.51 -4.51
CA GLN A 245 -12.33 -1.44 -5.79
C GLN A 245 -13.39 -1.44 -6.91
N ASN A 246 -13.24 -0.57 -7.88
CA ASN A 246 -14.18 -0.48 -9.00
C ASN A 246 -13.97 -1.65 -9.96
N SER A 247 -15.05 -2.30 -10.42
CA SER A 247 -15.01 -3.40 -11.41
C SER A 247 -14.40 -2.97 -12.75
N SER A 248 -14.49 -1.68 -13.12
CA SER A 248 -13.81 -1.13 -14.30
C SER A 248 -12.29 -1.21 -14.22
N SER A 249 -11.76 -1.40 -13.02
CA SER A 249 -10.33 -1.63 -12.79
C SER A 249 -9.90 -3.09 -12.90
N ASP A 250 -10.83 -4.03 -13.07
CA ASP A 250 -10.53 -5.43 -13.27
C ASP A 250 -9.70 -5.65 -14.55
N THR A 251 -8.99 -6.76 -14.57
CA THR A 251 -8.08 -7.10 -15.66
C THR A 251 -8.42 -8.44 -16.27
N LEU A 252 -8.09 -8.59 -17.55
CA LEU A 252 -8.20 -9.84 -18.28
C LEU A 252 -6.99 -10.74 -18.03
N ALA A 253 -7.17 -12.03 -18.33
CA ALA A 253 -6.10 -13.01 -18.34
C ALA A 253 -6.02 -13.70 -19.70
N LEU A 254 -4.85 -14.25 -20.04
CA LEU A 254 -4.65 -15.12 -21.20
C LEU A 254 -4.46 -16.56 -20.79
N ASP A 255 -4.93 -17.47 -21.64
CA ASP A 255 -4.59 -18.88 -21.60
C ASP A 255 -3.18 -19.16 -22.18
N GLU A 256 -2.78 -20.43 -22.24
CA GLU A 256 -1.48 -20.87 -22.76
C GLU A 256 -1.35 -20.62 -24.28
N GLU A 257 -2.45 -20.52 -25.00
CA GLU A 257 -2.51 -20.22 -26.44
C GLU A 257 -2.49 -18.71 -26.72
N GLY A 258 -2.47 -17.87 -25.68
CA GLY A 258 -2.47 -16.41 -25.79
C GLY A 258 -3.83 -15.82 -26.18
N MET A 259 -4.92 -16.56 -25.93
CA MET A 259 -6.30 -16.11 -26.09
C MET A 259 -6.88 -15.65 -24.74
N PRO A 260 -7.92 -14.79 -24.72
CA PRO A 260 -8.59 -14.44 -23.48
C PRO A 260 -9.06 -15.68 -22.71
N PHE A 261 -8.63 -15.79 -21.45
CA PHE A 261 -8.99 -16.95 -20.60
C PHE A 261 -10.49 -16.95 -20.32
N ARG A 262 -11.10 -18.14 -20.40
CA ARG A 262 -12.53 -18.34 -20.22
C ARG A 262 -12.85 -19.28 -19.07
N THR A 263 -13.95 -18.99 -18.38
CA THR A 263 -14.55 -19.89 -17.40
C THR A 263 -15.13 -21.15 -18.08
N GLU A 264 -15.60 -22.09 -17.31
CA GLU A 264 -16.26 -23.30 -17.83
C GLU A 264 -17.55 -23.00 -18.60
N GLU A 265 -18.22 -21.89 -18.25
CA GLU A 265 -19.43 -21.37 -18.92
C GLU A 265 -19.09 -20.60 -20.21
N GLY A 266 -17.81 -20.45 -20.55
CA GLY A 266 -17.32 -19.74 -21.72
C GLY A 266 -17.26 -18.22 -21.58
N ASP A 267 -17.44 -17.70 -20.35
CA ASP A 267 -17.35 -16.27 -20.04
C ASP A 267 -15.90 -15.81 -19.90
N LEU A 268 -15.63 -14.51 -20.14
CA LEU A 268 -14.34 -13.93 -19.86
C LEU A 268 -14.03 -14.02 -18.37
N LEU A 269 -12.78 -14.35 -18.04
CA LEU A 269 -12.31 -14.30 -16.66
C LEU A 269 -11.83 -12.89 -16.33
N PHE A 270 -12.55 -12.19 -15.46
CA PHE A 270 -12.13 -10.93 -14.87
C PHE A 270 -11.41 -11.18 -13.54
N ARG A 271 -10.36 -10.42 -13.30
CA ARG A 271 -9.57 -10.52 -12.07
C ARG A 271 -9.39 -9.13 -11.47
N PRO A 272 -9.40 -9.01 -10.13
CA PRO A 272 -9.08 -7.75 -9.49
C PRO A 272 -7.72 -7.21 -9.97
N GLY A 273 -7.66 -5.93 -10.32
CA GLY A 273 -6.47 -5.26 -10.85
C GLY A 273 -5.32 -5.08 -9.86
N GLY A 274 -5.43 -5.66 -8.65
CA GLY A 274 -4.46 -5.54 -7.57
C GLY A 274 -4.51 -4.15 -6.91
N HIS A 275 -3.50 -3.84 -6.08
CA HIS A 275 -3.49 -2.55 -5.37
C HIS A 275 -3.30 -1.33 -6.28
N GLY A 276 -2.94 -1.53 -7.54
CA GLY A 276 -2.87 -0.46 -8.55
C GLY A 276 -4.22 0.15 -8.89
N ALA A 277 -5.29 -0.63 -8.81
CA ALA A 277 -6.65 -0.14 -8.99
C ALA A 277 -7.08 0.90 -7.93
N LEU A 278 -6.40 0.92 -6.77
CA LEU A 278 -6.69 1.87 -5.69
C LEU A 278 -6.34 3.32 -6.03
N ILE A 279 -5.71 3.59 -7.16
CA ILE A 279 -5.52 4.97 -7.64
C ILE A 279 -6.86 5.68 -7.88
N ASP A 280 -7.88 4.95 -8.31
CA ASP A 280 -9.23 5.50 -8.52
C ASP A 280 -9.87 5.83 -7.17
N ASN A 281 -9.76 4.94 -6.17
CA ASN A 281 -10.24 5.21 -4.81
C ASN A 281 -9.51 6.41 -4.15
N LEU A 282 -8.22 6.58 -4.46
CA LEU A 282 -7.45 7.73 -3.97
C LEU A 282 -7.87 9.03 -4.67
N ALA A 283 -8.19 8.97 -5.96
CA ALA A 283 -8.65 10.11 -6.76
C ALA A 283 -10.01 10.65 -6.31
N ASP A 284 -10.85 9.79 -5.72
CA ASP A 284 -12.16 10.18 -5.19
C ASP A 284 -12.08 10.93 -3.85
N LEU A 285 -10.90 11.03 -3.23
CA LEU A 285 -10.71 11.73 -1.96
C LEU A 285 -10.44 13.21 -2.18
N GLU A 286 -11.30 14.06 -1.64
CA GLU A 286 -11.17 15.53 -1.70
C GLU A 286 -10.35 16.10 -0.51
N ASN A 287 -9.26 15.44 -0.14
CA ASN A 287 -8.42 15.83 0.99
C ASN A 287 -7.10 16.43 0.53
N ASP A 288 -6.66 17.51 1.19
CA ASP A 288 -5.42 18.24 0.85
C ASP A 288 -4.17 17.41 1.06
N VAL A 289 -4.16 16.63 2.16
CA VAL A 289 -3.06 15.75 2.55
C VAL A 289 -3.60 14.37 2.91
N ILE A 290 -3.01 13.36 2.30
CA ILE A 290 -3.41 11.96 2.46
C ILE A 290 -2.21 11.14 2.93
N PHE A 291 -2.35 10.51 4.11
CA PHE A 291 -1.39 9.52 4.61
C PHE A 291 -1.81 8.12 4.19
N ILE A 292 -0.91 7.40 3.53
CA ILE A 292 -1.15 6.02 3.07
C ILE A 292 -0.33 5.07 3.93
N LYS A 293 -0.97 4.04 4.49
CA LYS A 293 -0.31 2.99 5.25
C LYS A 293 -1.08 1.68 5.12
N ASN A 294 -0.38 0.56 4.95
CA ASN A 294 -1.01 -0.76 4.85
C ASN A 294 -1.68 -1.15 6.17
N ILE A 295 -2.81 -1.87 6.06
CA ILE A 295 -3.63 -2.32 7.19
C ILE A 295 -2.86 -3.13 8.24
N ASP A 296 -1.86 -3.89 7.83
CA ASP A 296 -1.11 -4.80 8.69
C ASP A 296 0.15 -4.20 9.32
N ASN A 297 0.52 -2.96 8.95
CA ASN A 297 1.66 -2.27 9.52
C ASN A 297 1.23 -1.41 10.72
N VAL A 298 1.04 -2.04 11.86
CA VAL A 298 0.65 -1.40 13.12
C VAL A 298 1.46 -1.97 14.29
N THR A 299 1.58 -1.21 15.36
CA THR A 299 2.30 -1.62 16.58
C THR A 299 1.52 -1.27 17.83
N MET A 300 1.94 -1.80 18.98
CA MET A 300 1.37 -1.48 20.30
C MET A 300 1.52 0.02 20.61
N GLU A 301 0.59 0.55 21.41
CA GLU A 301 0.49 1.99 21.70
C GLU A 301 1.78 2.57 22.32
N HIS A 302 2.40 1.86 23.25
CA HIS A 302 3.62 2.31 23.91
C HIS A 302 4.85 2.39 22.99
N LEU A 303 4.79 1.77 21.80
CA LEU A 303 5.86 1.76 20.80
C LEU A 303 5.61 2.74 19.63
N LYS A 304 4.47 3.46 19.61
CA LYS A 304 4.10 4.36 18.50
C LYS A 304 4.89 5.67 18.42
N SER A 305 5.74 5.99 19.39
CA SER A 305 6.40 7.30 19.47
C SER A 305 7.16 7.68 18.19
N ASN A 306 7.98 6.77 17.65
CA ASN A 306 8.72 7.01 16.42
C ASN A 306 7.79 7.05 15.20
N THR A 307 6.79 6.17 15.11
CA THR A 307 5.80 6.22 14.04
C THR A 307 5.12 7.59 13.98
N ILE A 308 4.67 8.12 15.12
CA ILE A 308 4.01 9.43 15.19
C ILE A 308 4.96 10.54 14.80
N LEU A 309 6.18 10.53 15.35
CA LEU A 309 7.20 11.52 15.04
C LEU A 309 7.50 11.59 13.54
N TYR A 310 7.79 10.45 12.94
CA TYR A 310 8.15 10.40 11.53
C TYR A 310 6.97 10.64 10.59
N LYS A 311 5.73 10.27 10.97
CA LYS A 311 4.53 10.69 10.21
C LYS A 311 4.41 12.22 10.14
N LYS A 312 4.60 12.92 11.26
CA LYS A 312 4.60 14.38 11.29
C LYS A 312 5.75 14.98 10.49
N LEU A 313 6.95 14.39 10.57
CA LEU A 313 8.10 14.82 9.78
C LEU A 313 7.87 14.66 8.28
N LEU A 314 7.34 13.52 7.83
CA LEU A 314 6.98 13.30 6.42
C LEU A 314 5.95 14.34 5.94
N GLY A 315 4.94 14.64 6.76
CA GLY A 315 3.98 15.72 6.50
C GLY A 315 4.64 17.09 6.37
N GLY A 316 5.55 17.43 7.28
CA GLY A 316 6.31 18.68 7.24
C GLY A 316 7.21 18.80 6.00
N VAL A 317 7.87 17.70 5.59
CA VAL A 317 8.65 17.66 4.34
C VAL A 317 7.76 17.88 3.12
N LEU A 318 6.58 17.22 3.08
CA LEU A 318 5.61 17.44 2.01
C LEU A 318 5.27 18.93 1.86
N LEU A 319 4.92 19.58 2.97
CA LEU A 319 4.51 20.99 2.98
C LEU A 319 5.66 21.92 2.55
N ALA A 320 6.88 21.69 3.04
CA ALA A 320 8.05 22.49 2.68
C ALA A 320 8.37 22.40 1.18
N VAL A 321 8.32 21.18 0.61
CA VAL A 321 8.58 20.95 -0.82
C VAL A 321 7.44 21.51 -1.67
N GLN A 322 6.17 21.30 -1.27
CA GLN A 322 5.00 21.80 -1.97
C GLN A 322 5.00 23.34 -2.04
N GLU A 323 5.26 24.03 -0.93
CA GLU A 323 5.33 25.48 -0.90
C GLU A 323 6.37 26.02 -1.90
N ARG A 324 7.53 25.39 -1.96
CA ARG A 324 8.61 25.76 -2.87
C ARG A 324 8.24 25.52 -4.33
N ILE A 325 7.66 24.34 -4.65
CA ILE A 325 7.16 24.00 -5.99
C ILE A 325 6.10 25.02 -6.41
N PHE A 326 5.12 25.31 -5.55
CA PHE A 326 4.05 26.25 -5.84
C PHE A 326 4.57 27.68 -6.03
N GLY A 327 5.61 28.07 -5.28
CA GLY A 327 6.31 29.33 -5.46
C GLY A 327 6.92 29.45 -6.87
N TYR A 328 7.62 28.42 -7.32
CA TYR A 328 8.22 28.38 -8.67
C TYR A 328 7.16 28.36 -9.77
N LEU A 329 6.09 27.56 -9.63
CA LEU A 329 5.00 27.52 -10.62
C LEU A 329 4.31 28.88 -10.79
N ARG A 330 4.07 29.62 -9.67
CA ARG A 330 3.53 30.99 -9.75
C ARG A 330 4.48 31.97 -10.43
N GLN A 331 5.80 31.80 -10.26
CA GLN A 331 6.80 32.63 -10.97
C GLN A 331 6.80 32.32 -12.46
N LEU A 332 6.80 31.05 -12.85
CA LEU A 332 6.76 30.59 -14.24
C LEU A 332 5.48 31.07 -14.94
N GLU A 333 4.32 30.99 -14.28
CA GLU A 333 3.03 31.46 -14.84
C GLU A 333 3.04 32.96 -15.15
N ARG A 334 3.77 33.77 -14.38
CA ARG A 334 3.94 35.22 -14.66
C ARG A 334 4.78 35.50 -15.90
N GLY A 335 5.48 34.48 -16.44
CA GLY A 335 6.21 34.56 -17.70
C GLY A 335 7.44 35.49 -17.70
N LYS A 336 8.01 35.83 -16.54
CA LYS A 336 9.12 36.79 -16.39
C LYS A 336 10.23 36.21 -15.47
N CYS A 337 10.68 34.99 -15.75
CA CYS A 337 11.81 34.40 -15.04
C CYS A 337 13.12 34.83 -15.71
N SER A 338 14.07 35.32 -14.92
CA SER A 338 15.46 35.51 -15.36
C SER A 338 16.14 34.15 -15.53
N HIS A 339 17.22 34.09 -16.30
CA HIS A 339 18.04 32.90 -16.45
C HIS A 339 18.49 32.34 -15.09
N SER A 340 19.00 33.20 -14.18
CA SER A 340 19.40 32.79 -12.84
C SER A 340 18.26 32.17 -11.99
N GLN A 341 17.02 32.62 -12.18
CA GLN A 341 15.88 32.00 -11.50
C GLN A 341 15.55 30.61 -12.10
N LEU A 342 15.72 30.43 -13.40
CA LEU A 342 15.57 29.12 -14.04
C LEU A 342 16.68 28.16 -13.59
N GLU A 343 17.93 28.62 -13.46
CA GLU A 343 19.03 27.83 -12.92
C GLU A 343 18.75 27.39 -11.46
N GLU A 344 18.19 28.27 -10.62
CA GLU A 344 17.76 27.90 -9.25
C GLU A 344 16.69 26.80 -9.26
N MET A 345 15.72 26.89 -10.17
CA MET A 345 14.68 25.87 -10.33
C MET A 345 15.26 24.54 -10.85
N VAL A 346 16.22 24.58 -11.77
CA VAL A 346 16.94 23.37 -12.22
C VAL A 346 17.73 22.74 -11.08
N ASP A 347 18.41 23.54 -10.29
CA ASP A 347 19.12 23.10 -9.08
C ASP A 347 18.16 22.41 -8.10
N PHE A 348 16.96 22.95 -7.91
CA PHE A 348 15.93 22.34 -7.08
C PHE A 348 15.44 21.01 -7.66
N LEU A 349 15.15 20.93 -8.95
CA LEU A 349 14.79 19.67 -9.62
C LEU A 349 15.86 18.60 -9.40
N HIS A 350 17.13 18.96 -9.56
CA HIS A 350 18.24 18.04 -9.42
C HIS A 350 18.50 17.61 -7.97
N LYS A 351 18.59 18.59 -7.03
CA LYS A 351 19.02 18.32 -5.66
C LYS A 351 17.92 17.79 -4.75
N VAL A 352 16.65 18.16 -5.01
CA VAL A 352 15.52 17.81 -4.14
C VAL A 352 14.68 16.69 -4.76
N LEU A 353 14.36 16.77 -6.05
CA LEU A 353 13.53 15.80 -6.74
C LEU A 353 14.33 14.73 -7.52
N CYS A 354 15.67 14.85 -7.56
CA CYS A 354 16.59 14.00 -8.32
C CYS A 354 16.21 13.89 -9.82
N ILE A 355 15.61 14.96 -10.36
CA ILE A 355 15.26 15.08 -11.76
C ILE A 355 16.40 15.75 -12.52
N GLN A 356 17.07 15.00 -13.38
CA GLN A 356 18.06 15.52 -14.32
C GLN A 356 17.38 15.75 -15.67
N LEU A 357 17.40 17.00 -16.13
CA LEU A 357 16.89 17.32 -17.47
C LEU A 357 17.98 17.09 -18.51
N PRO A 358 17.70 16.40 -19.63
CA PRO A 358 18.69 16.22 -20.69
C PRO A 358 18.93 17.53 -21.45
N GLN A 359 20.18 17.75 -21.88
CA GLN A 359 20.57 18.79 -22.84
C GLN A 359 20.15 20.22 -22.43
N ILE A 360 20.12 20.53 -21.14
CA ILE A 360 19.66 21.84 -20.63
C ILE A 360 20.46 23.01 -21.21
N ASP A 361 21.77 22.81 -21.45
CA ASP A 361 22.67 23.83 -21.98
C ASP A 361 22.32 24.24 -23.44
N LEU A 362 21.50 23.45 -24.12
CA LEU A 362 21.05 23.72 -25.49
C LEU A 362 19.69 24.42 -25.56
N LEU A 363 19.02 24.58 -24.41
CA LEU A 363 17.66 25.14 -24.33
C LEU A 363 17.73 26.66 -24.15
N GLY A 364 16.84 27.37 -24.87
CA GLY A 364 16.57 28.77 -24.54
C GLY A 364 15.70 28.90 -23.28
N ASP A 365 15.75 30.06 -22.62
CA ASP A 365 15.02 30.31 -21.35
C ASP A 365 13.53 29.96 -21.43
N LYS A 366 12.88 30.22 -22.54
CA LYS A 366 11.45 29.88 -22.72
C LYS A 366 11.21 28.37 -22.70
N GLU A 367 11.98 27.61 -23.47
CA GLU A 367 11.86 26.15 -23.54
C GLU A 367 12.26 25.50 -22.20
N LEU A 368 13.29 26.02 -21.55
CA LEU A 368 13.71 25.59 -20.23
C LEU A 368 12.60 25.82 -19.19
N ALA A 369 11.95 27.00 -19.22
CA ALA A 369 10.83 27.32 -18.33
C ALA A 369 9.64 26.36 -18.56
N GLU A 370 9.30 26.05 -19.80
CA GLU A 370 8.24 25.10 -20.14
C GLU A 370 8.55 23.68 -19.63
N ARG A 371 9.78 23.21 -19.78
CA ARG A 371 10.22 21.89 -19.25
C ARG A 371 10.20 21.84 -17.73
N ILE A 372 10.69 22.89 -17.06
CA ILE A 372 10.62 23.00 -15.59
C ILE A 372 9.16 22.94 -15.12
N GLN A 373 8.27 23.71 -15.77
CA GLN A 373 6.86 23.73 -15.43
C GLN A 373 6.21 22.34 -15.57
N GLN A 374 6.49 21.62 -16.66
CA GLN A 374 5.99 20.26 -16.87
C GLN A 374 6.46 19.26 -15.79
N LYS A 375 7.67 19.45 -15.26
CA LYS A 375 8.19 18.58 -14.19
C LYS A 375 7.65 18.96 -12.81
N LEU A 376 7.43 20.23 -12.54
CA LEU A 376 6.94 20.71 -11.25
C LEU A 376 5.42 20.58 -11.09
N ASN A 377 4.63 20.79 -12.16
CA ASN A 377 3.16 20.74 -12.10
C ASN A 377 2.63 19.31 -12.12
N ARG A 378 2.82 18.59 -11.03
CA ARG A 378 2.45 17.19 -10.82
C ARG A 378 2.01 16.96 -9.38
N PRO A 379 1.22 15.93 -9.09
CA PRO A 379 0.97 15.51 -7.71
C PRO A 379 2.29 15.24 -6.98
N ILE A 380 2.28 15.38 -5.66
CA ILE A 380 3.48 15.27 -4.83
C ILE A 380 3.29 14.14 -3.81
N ARG A 381 4.33 13.32 -3.61
CA ARG A 381 4.40 12.33 -2.52
C ARG A 381 5.74 12.36 -1.82
N VAL A 382 5.71 12.13 -0.51
CA VAL A 382 6.88 11.86 0.31
C VAL A 382 6.75 10.44 0.84
N CYS A 383 7.77 9.62 0.63
CA CYS A 383 7.76 8.21 0.99
C CYS A 383 8.84 7.92 2.02
N GLY A 384 8.47 7.35 3.16
CA GLY A 384 9.40 6.80 4.13
C GLY A 384 10.14 5.60 3.53
N MET A 385 11.45 5.55 3.75
CA MET A 385 12.33 4.45 3.34
C MET A 385 13.01 3.86 4.56
N VAL A 386 12.87 2.55 4.74
CA VAL A 386 13.49 1.80 5.83
C VAL A 386 14.71 1.06 5.29
N ARG A 387 15.73 0.91 6.12
CA ARG A 387 16.88 0.07 5.79
C ARG A 387 16.41 -1.38 5.59
N ASN A 388 16.88 -2.01 4.52
CA ASN A 388 16.46 -3.37 4.18
C ASN A 388 17.35 -4.40 4.87
N ASP A 389 16.79 -5.15 5.80
CA ASP A 389 17.45 -6.26 6.49
C ASP A 389 17.00 -7.63 5.96
N GLY A 390 16.46 -7.68 4.72
CA GLY A 390 16.01 -8.90 4.04
C GLY A 390 14.49 -8.93 3.76
N GLU A 391 13.79 -7.84 4.01
CA GLU A 391 12.36 -7.72 3.76
C GLU A 391 12.06 -7.66 2.24
N PRO A 392 11.05 -8.42 1.76
CA PRO A 392 10.57 -8.30 0.39
C PRO A 392 9.75 -7.02 0.21
N GLY A 393 9.90 -6.38 -0.95
CA GLY A 393 9.14 -5.17 -1.30
C GLY A 393 9.85 -4.34 -2.37
N GLY A 394 9.19 -3.26 -2.77
CA GLY A 394 9.77 -2.31 -3.72
C GLY A 394 10.86 -1.45 -3.06
N GLY A 395 11.97 -1.29 -3.75
CA GLY A 395 13.09 -0.42 -3.34
C GLY A 395 13.05 0.96 -4.01
N PRO A 396 13.78 1.94 -3.45
CA PRO A 396 13.94 3.26 -4.05
C PRO A 396 15.04 3.26 -5.12
N TYR A 397 14.69 3.66 -6.34
CA TYR A 397 15.62 3.73 -7.46
C TYR A 397 15.48 5.04 -8.24
N ILE A 398 16.55 5.39 -8.95
CA ILE A 398 16.55 6.43 -9.96
C ILE A 398 16.31 5.75 -11.29
N VAL A 399 15.27 6.21 -12.00
CA VAL A 399 14.83 5.64 -13.28
C VAL A 399 14.98 6.69 -14.37
N ARG A 400 15.39 6.27 -15.56
CA ARG A 400 15.41 7.10 -16.77
C ARG A 400 14.06 7.06 -17.44
N GLU A 401 13.51 8.24 -17.64
CA GLU A 401 12.22 8.44 -18.30
C GLU A 401 12.36 8.44 -19.85
N ALA A 402 11.23 8.27 -20.54
CA ALA A 402 11.20 8.26 -22.00
C ALA A 402 11.68 9.57 -22.63
N ASP A 403 11.57 10.71 -21.93
CA ASP A 403 12.06 12.01 -22.39
C ASP A 403 13.55 12.23 -22.06
N GLY A 404 14.23 11.20 -21.55
CA GLY A 404 15.65 11.23 -21.18
C GLY A 404 15.94 11.86 -19.83
N SER A 405 14.94 12.39 -19.12
CA SER A 405 15.12 12.87 -17.74
C SER A 405 15.20 11.70 -16.74
N THR A 406 15.50 12.00 -15.48
CA THR A 406 15.44 11.01 -14.39
C THR A 406 14.28 11.27 -13.46
N SER A 407 13.88 10.25 -12.69
CA SER A 407 12.89 10.36 -11.62
C SER A 407 13.17 9.37 -10.49
N LEU A 408 12.69 9.67 -9.28
CA LEU A 408 12.70 8.76 -8.15
C LEU A 408 11.49 7.82 -8.22
N GLN A 409 11.73 6.50 -8.19
CA GLN A 409 10.69 5.49 -8.30
C GLN A 409 10.83 4.41 -7.25
N ILE A 410 9.69 3.88 -6.77
CA ILE A 410 9.64 2.64 -6.01
C ILE A 410 9.49 1.51 -7.03
N VAL A 411 10.50 0.63 -7.11
CA VAL A 411 10.57 -0.42 -8.13
C VAL A 411 10.61 -1.80 -7.47
N GLU A 412 9.72 -2.69 -7.91
CA GLU A 412 9.72 -4.09 -7.49
C GLU A 412 10.78 -4.90 -8.24
N ALA A 413 11.33 -5.91 -7.59
CA ALA A 413 12.36 -6.76 -8.18
C ALA A 413 11.91 -7.47 -9.48
N SER A 414 10.60 -7.63 -9.71
CA SER A 414 10.02 -8.18 -10.94
C SER A 414 10.02 -7.20 -12.11
N GLN A 415 10.21 -5.90 -11.86
CA GLN A 415 10.28 -4.83 -12.86
C GLN A 415 11.72 -4.57 -13.33
N ILE A 416 12.69 -5.30 -12.79
CA ILE A 416 14.12 -5.15 -13.06
C ILE A 416 14.59 -6.31 -13.95
N ASP A 417 15.35 -6.01 -15.01
CA ASP A 417 15.94 -7.03 -15.86
C ASP A 417 17.14 -7.69 -15.17
N LYS A 418 16.90 -8.83 -14.55
CA LYS A 418 17.94 -9.61 -13.87
C LYS A 418 18.93 -10.31 -14.84
N SER A 419 18.65 -10.33 -16.15
CA SER A 419 19.58 -10.83 -17.16
C SER A 419 20.64 -9.79 -17.54
N SER A 420 20.40 -8.52 -17.24
CA SER A 420 21.36 -7.42 -17.37
C SER A 420 22.30 -7.42 -16.16
N GLU A 421 23.61 -7.61 -16.37
CA GLU A 421 24.62 -7.53 -15.29
C GLU A 421 24.59 -6.18 -14.58
N ARG A 422 24.35 -5.09 -15.32
CA ARG A 422 24.22 -3.73 -14.77
C ARG A 422 23.04 -3.64 -13.80
N ASP A 423 21.86 -4.07 -14.24
CA ASP A 423 20.65 -3.93 -13.42
C ASP A 423 20.63 -4.90 -12.25
N ALA A 424 21.19 -6.10 -12.42
CA ALA A 424 21.43 -7.04 -11.32
C ALA A 424 22.38 -6.46 -10.24
N SER A 425 23.42 -5.74 -10.66
CA SER A 425 24.36 -5.04 -9.75
C SER A 425 23.67 -3.88 -9.02
N ILE A 426 22.84 -3.10 -9.71
CA ILE A 426 22.05 -2.03 -9.09
C ILE A 426 21.09 -2.60 -8.05
N LEU A 427 20.39 -3.70 -8.38
CA LEU A 427 19.49 -4.39 -7.44
C LEU A 427 20.24 -4.87 -6.20
N ALA A 428 21.41 -5.49 -6.38
CA ALA A 428 22.23 -5.99 -5.27
C ALA A 428 22.78 -4.88 -4.37
N SER A 429 22.95 -3.67 -4.89
CA SER A 429 23.40 -2.49 -4.12
C SER A 429 22.30 -1.80 -3.34
N SER A 430 21.03 -2.15 -3.56
CA SER A 430 19.89 -1.54 -2.88
C SER A 430 19.87 -1.93 -1.40
N SER A 431 19.94 -0.94 -0.54
CA SER A 431 19.98 -1.10 0.93
C SER A 431 18.74 -0.54 1.64
N TYR A 432 17.73 -0.10 0.89
CA TYR A 432 16.48 0.44 1.40
C TYR A 432 15.27 -0.16 0.70
N PHE A 433 14.13 -0.17 1.39
CA PHE A 433 12.85 -0.56 0.80
C PHE A 433 11.72 0.36 1.26
N ASN A 434 10.60 0.33 0.56
CA ASN A 434 9.40 1.10 0.90
C ASN A 434 8.47 0.28 1.82
N PRO A 435 8.29 0.69 3.09
CA PRO A 435 7.36 0.04 4.01
C PRO A 435 5.89 0.40 3.74
N VAL A 436 5.60 1.16 2.66
CA VAL A 436 4.32 1.80 2.39
C VAL A 436 3.95 2.79 3.51
N ASP A 437 4.89 3.69 3.80
CA ASP A 437 4.72 4.84 4.66
C ASP A 437 4.79 6.11 3.81
N ILE A 438 3.63 6.58 3.33
CA ILE A 438 3.54 7.62 2.31
C ILE A 438 2.63 8.73 2.79
N VAL A 439 3.01 9.97 2.49
CA VAL A 439 2.12 11.14 2.58
C VAL A 439 2.11 11.84 1.23
N CYS A 440 0.94 12.26 0.76
CA CYS A 440 0.81 12.87 -0.55
C CYS A 440 -0.22 13.99 -0.59
N SER A 441 -0.13 14.82 -1.64
CA SER A 441 -1.08 15.87 -1.96
C SER A 441 -1.45 15.81 -3.44
N PRO A 442 -2.75 15.66 -3.75
CA PRO A 442 -3.24 15.53 -5.13
C PRO A 442 -3.64 16.88 -5.76
N TYR A 443 -3.30 18.02 -5.17
CA TYR A 443 -3.72 19.35 -5.63
C TYR A 443 -2.58 20.13 -6.26
N ASP A 444 -2.93 20.93 -7.29
CA ASP A 444 -2.02 21.88 -7.91
C ASP A 444 -1.92 23.20 -7.13
N PHE A 445 -1.05 24.11 -7.59
CA PHE A 445 -0.83 25.42 -6.96
C PHE A 445 -2.01 26.41 -7.09
N LYS A 446 -3.06 26.04 -7.82
CA LYS A 446 -4.34 26.78 -7.95
C LYS A 446 -5.46 26.19 -7.10
N GLY A 447 -5.16 25.12 -6.36
CA GLY A 447 -6.14 24.38 -5.58
C GLY A 447 -7.06 23.48 -6.41
N GLN A 448 -6.64 23.09 -7.63
CA GLN A 448 -7.36 22.15 -8.47
C GLN A 448 -6.83 20.73 -8.25
N HIS A 449 -7.73 19.78 -8.11
CA HIS A 449 -7.37 18.37 -7.98
C HIS A 449 -6.84 17.85 -9.31
N PHE A 450 -5.68 17.18 -9.29
CA PHE A 450 -5.14 16.50 -10.47
C PHE A 450 -6.01 15.29 -10.83
N HIS A 451 -6.17 15.04 -12.14
CA HIS A 451 -6.71 13.77 -12.61
C HIS A 451 -5.62 12.71 -12.50
N LEU A 452 -5.63 11.94 -11.38
CA LEU A 452 -4.51 11.08 -10.98
C LEU A 452 -4.18 9.99 -12.00
N GLN A 453 -5.16 9.56 -12.79
CA GLN A 453 -5.01 8.55 -13.85
C GLN A 453 -4.05 9.00 -14.97
N ASP A 454 -3.90 10.32 -15.20
CA ASP A 454 -2.98 10.87 -16.19
C ASP A 454 -1.50 10.69 -15.78
N TYR A 455 -1.26 10.41 -14.51
CA TYR A 455 0.08 10.25 -13.93
C TYR A 455 0.50 8.79 -13.74
N VAL A 456 -0.30 7.85 -14.26
CA VAL A 456 -0.01 6.41 -14.25
C VAL A 456 0.89 6.02 -15.42
N ASN A 457 1.95 5.28 -15.14
CA ASN A 457 2.73 4.63 -16.20
C ASN A 457 2.18 3.21 -16.47
N LYS A 458 1.32 3.07 -17.44
CA LYS A 458 0.69 1.78 -17.82
C LYS A 458 1.71 0.70 -18.22
N ARG A 459 2.93 1.08 -18.66
CA ARG A 459 3.99 0.13 -19.05
C ARG A 459 4.62 -0.60 -17.87
N THR A 460 4.29 -0.22 -16.64
CA THR A 460 4.81 -0.85 -15.42
C THR A 460 3.83 -1.86 -14.81
N ALA A 461 2.81 -2.27 -15.56
CA ALA A 461 1.91 -3.36 -15.17
C ALA A 461 2.69 -4.69 -14.99
N PHE A 462 2.15 -5.59 -14.18
CA PHE A 462 2.77 -6.89 -13.91
C PHE A 462 2.06 -7.99 -14.70
N VAL A 463 2.85 -8.93 -15.22
CA VAL A 463 2.35 -10.17 -15.79
C VAL A 463 2.76 -11.32 -14.87
N ALA A 464 1.79 -12.00 -14.28
CA ALA A 464 2.02 -13.11 -13.36
C ALA A 464 1.39 -14.40 -13.90
N THR A 465 2.15 -15.49 -13.85
CA THR A 465 1.61 -16.83 -14.12
C THR A 465 0.83 -17.29 -12.88
N LYS A 466 -0.42 -17.67 -13.07
CA LYS A 466 -1.33 -18.15 -12.02
C LYS A 466 -2.03 -19.41 -12.54
N SER A 467 -2.81 -20.07 -11.69
CA SER A 467 -3.64 -21.20 -12.08
C SER A 467 -5.09 -20.97 -11.64
N GLN A 468 -6.04 -21.48 -12.42
CA GLN A 468 -7.45 -21.52 -12.08
C GLN A 468 -8.05 -22.86 -12.54
N ASN A 469 -8.67 -23.59 -11.62
CA ASN A 469 -9.24 -24.92 -11.89
C ASN A 469 -8.24 -25.87 -12.60
N GLY A 470 -6.95 -25.84 -12.18
CA GLY A 470 -5.89 -26.67 -12.75
C GLY A 470 -5.34 -26.21 -14.11
N LYS A 471 -5.87 -25.12 -14.70
CA LYS A 471 -5.35 -24.53 -15.95
C LYS A 471 -4.44 -23.37 -15.63
N GLN A 472 -3.30 -23.27 -16.31
CA GLN A 472 -2.40 -22.11 -16.19
C GLN A 472 -2.97 -20.93 -16.96
N LEU A 473 -2.69 -19.72 -16.44
CA LEU A 473 -3.06 -18.47 -17.08
C LEU A 473 -2.01 -17.40 -16.81
N GLN A 474 -1.91 -16.44 -17.74
CA GLN A 474 -1.18 -15.19 -17.54
C GLN A 474 -2.16 -14.12 -17.09
N ALA A 475 -1.97 -13.63 -15.87
CA ALA A 475 -2.79 -12.57 -15.28
C ALA A 475 -2.08 -11.23 -15.37
N LEU A 476 -2.81 -10.20 -15.76
CA LEU A 476 -2.36 -8.82 -15.68
C LEU A 476 -2.67 -8.27 -14.28
N GLU A 477 -1.72 -7.59 -13.69
CA GLU A 477 -1.94 -6.74 -12.52
C GLU A 477 -1.61 -5.30 -12.92
N ARG A 478 -2.48 -4.34 -12.56
CA ARG A 478 -2.27 -2.92 -12.86
C ARG A 478 -0.99 -2.41 -12.20
N PRO A 479 -0.36 -1.34 -12.73
CA PRO A 479 0.77 -0.68 -12.06
C PRO A 479 0.43 -0.40 -10.60
N GLY A 480 1.22 -0.93 -9.66
CA GLY A 480 0.91 -0.84 -8.23
C GLY A 480 0.76 0.60 -7.74
N LEU A 481 -0.08 0.84 -6.73
CA LEU A 481 -0.46 2.20 -6.26
C LEU A 481 0.77 3.08 -6.00
N TRP A 482 1.71 2.59 -5.19
CA TRP A 482 2.94 3.33 -4.85
C TRP A 482 4.11 3.10 -5.82
N ASN A 483 3.91 2.28 -6.85
CA ASN A 483 4.87 2.03 -7.93
C ASN A 483 4.45 2.83 -9.18
N GLY A 484 4.05 2.13 -10.23
CA GLY A 484 3.71 2.72 -11.51
C GLY A 484 2.45 3.58 -11.55
N ALA A 485 1.50 3.42 -10.62
CA ALA A 485 0.32 4.29 -10.57
C ALA A 485 0.68 5.72 -10.12
N MET A 486 1.75 5.89 -9.31
CA MET A 486 2.29 7.20 -8.94
C MET A 486 3.60 7.52 -9.67
N HIS A 487 3.84 6.94 -10.86
CA HIS A 487 5.12 7.06 -11.56
C HIS A 487 5.48 8.52 -11.92
N HIS A 488 4.51 9.26 -12.43
CA HIS A 488 4.74 10.64 -12.85
C HIS A 488 4.48 11.69 -11.76
N TRP A 489 4.54 11.27 -10.49
CA TRP A 489 4.43 12.18 -9.34
C TRP A 489 5.81 12.75 -8.97
N ASN A 490 5.82 13.97 -8.43
CA ASN A 490 7.00 14.47 -7.74
C ASN A 490 7.20 13.66 -6.46
N THR A 491 8.32 12.94 -6.40
CA THR A 491 8.61 11.97 -5.34
C THR A 491 9.80 12.42 -4.51
N ILE A 492 9.68 12.36 -3.20
CA ILE A 492 10.75 12.57 -2.24
C ILE A 492 10.87 11.32 -1.37
N PHE A 493 12.07 10.78 -1.23
CA PHE A 493 12.34 9.69 -0.30
C PHE A 493 12.98 10.24 0.97
N VAL A 494 12.49 9.79 2.12
CA VAL A 494 12.99 10.17 3.45
C VAL A 494 13.31 8.92 4.25
N GLU A 495 14.51 8.86 4.82
CA GLU A 495 14.86 7.76 5.72
C GLU A 495 14.01 7.82 6.98
N VAL A 496 13.42 6.67 7.35
CA VAL A 496 12.67 6.48 8.59
C VAL A 496 13.23 5.28 9.36
N PRO A 497 13.15 5.26 10.70
CA PRO A 497 13.64 4.15 11.51
C PRO A 497 12.92 2.82 11.21
N SER A 498 13.61 1.70 11.40
CA SER A 498 13.06 0.36 11.17
C SER A 498 11.87 0.03 12.07
N ASP A 499 11.82 0.57 13.28
CA ASP A 499 10.72 0.38 14.24
C ASP A 499 9.40 1.07 13.83
N THR A 500 9.40 1.86 12.75
CA THR A 500 8.18 2.36 12.10
C THR A 500 7.51 1.31 11.19
N PHE A 501 8.18 0.18 10.95
CA PHE A 501 7.72 -0.90 10.10
C PHE A 501 7.64 -2.22 10.89
N THR A 502 6.44 -2.55 11.30
CA THR A 502 6.12 -3.71 12.15
C THR A 502 4.97 -4.53 11.54
N PRO A 503 5.14 -5.06 10.30
CA PRO A 503 4.06 -5.72 9.60
C PRO A 503 3.77 -7.10 10.17
N VAL A 504 2.49 -7.46 10.19
CA VAL A 504 2.05 -8.82 10.48
C VAL A 504 1.81 -9.55 9.17
N LYS A 505 2.73 -10.37 8.69
CA LYS A 505 2.61 -11.17 7.46
C LYS A 505 2.03 -12.54 7.73
N THR A 506 2.50 -13.19 8.79
CA THR A 506 2.02 -14.48 9.31
C THR A 506 1.39 -14.30 10.68
N VAL A 507 0.58 -15.23 11.14
CA VAL A 507 -0.07 -15.14 12.46
C VAL A 507 0.97 -15.13 13.59
N THR A 508 2.09 -15.82 13.40
CA THR A 508 3.18 -15.87 14.40
C THR A 508 3.93 -14.55 14.56
N ASP A 509 3.83 -13.63 13.58
CA ASP A 509 4.36 -12.27 13.75
C ASP A 509 3.70 -11.53 14.93
N LEU A 510 2.46 -11.87 15.28
CA LEU A 510 1.76 -11.31 16.44
C LEU A 510 2.43 -11.65 17.79
N LEU A 511 3.35 -12.60 17.80
CA LEU A 511 4.14 -12.95 18.98
C LEU A 511 5.47 -12.19 19.07
N ARG A 512 5.78 -11.34 18.07
CA ARG A 512 6.94 -10.44 18.15
C ARG A 512 6.74 -9.37 19.22
N GLN A 513 7.83 -8.83 19.74
CA GLN A 513 7.82 -7.83 20.80
C GLN A 513 6.97 -6.59 20.45
N GLU A 514 6.93 -6.21 19.17
CA GLU A 514 6.19 -5.05 18.66
C GLU A 514 4.67 -5.19 18.77
N HIS A 515 4.19 -6.43 18.97
CA HIS A 515 2.78 -6.78 19.04
C HIS A 515 2.34 -7.31 20.43
N ARG A 516 3.27 -7.42 21.38
CA ARG A 516 3.00 -7.94 22.74
C ARG A 516 2.88 -6.80 23.74
N GLY A 517 2.00 -6.95 24.72
CA GLY A 517 1.85 -6.03 25.85
C GLY A 517 3.05 -6.04 26.78
N VAL A 518 3.26 -4.97 27.53
CA VAL A 518 4.36 -4.87 28.52
C VAL A 518 4.25 -5.96 29.58
N ASP A 519 3.03 -6.36 29.95
CA ASP A 519 2.77 -7.41 30.95
C ASP A 519 3.02 -8.83 30.42
N ASP A 520 3.23 -9.00 29.11
CA ASP A 520 3.52 -10.29 28.47
C ASP A 520 5.05 -10.53 28.31
N LEU A 521 5.90 -9.62 28.80
CA LEU A 521 7.35 -9.65 28.65
C LEU A 521 8.11 -10.14 29.89
N ASP A 522 7.40 -10.50 31.01
CA ASP A 522 7.99 -11.03 32.24
C ASP A 522 7.98 -12.57 32.30
#